data_886e233edbd29a7cc8f1c11bb3ee0cf4
#
_entry.id   886e233edbd29a7cc8f1c11bb3ee0cf4
#
_cell.length_a   1.000
_cell.length_b   1.000
_cell.length_c   1.000
_cell.angle_alpha   90.00
_cell.angle_beta   90.00
_cell.angle_gamma   90.00
#
_symmetry.space_group_name_H-M   'P 1'
#
loop_
_entity.id
_entity.type
_entity.pdbx_description
1 polymer ?
#
loop_
_entity_poly.entity_id
_entity_poly.type
_entity_poly.pdbx_seq_one_letter_code
_entity_poly.pdbx_strand_id
1 'polypeptide(L)'
;MSNLSKIIYSILLLLLSKNAFAIDFLECINDIPINKSIIENKDSCFLFDSDIGQIVSVDAISSQKDFEIETFYKSVLTQFGWVLSSGSNNKDLVFVREEEILKINIKKINNKILITYNSFLSLSIN
;
A
#
# COMPACT_ATOMS: atom_id res chain seq x y z
N MET A 1 6.48 47.68 13.93
CA MET A 1 7.37 46.64 13.39
C MET A 1 7.12 45.25 13.92
N SER A 2 6.50 45.08 15.08
CA SER A 2 6.10 43.76 15.59
C SER A 2 5.04 43.04 14.74
N ASN A 3 4.26 43.79 13.93
CA ASN A 3 3.20 43.21 13.09
C ASN A 3 3.75 42.52 11.82
N LEU A 4 4.89 43.01 11.30
CA LEU A 4 5.50 42.41 10.11
C LEU A 4 6.11 41.04 10.41
N SER A 5 6.78 40.86 11.55
CA SER A 5 7.34 39.59 11.98
C SER A 5 6.25 38.54 12.25
N LYS A 6 5.11 38.95 12.82
CA LYS A 6 3.96 38.05 13.04
C LYS A 6 3.33 37.58 11.72
N ILE A 7 3.26 38.43 10.71
CA ILE A 7 2.74 38.10 9.38
C ILE A 7 3.69 37.11 8.69
N ILE A 8 4.99 37.30 8.78
CA ILE A 8 6.00 36.39 8.21
C ILE A 8 5.93 35.03 8.89
N TYR A 9 5.77 34.98 10.21
CA TYR A 9 5.59 33.72 10.95
C TYR A 9 4.33 32.98 10.53
N SER A 10 3.23 33.70 10.36
CA SER A 10 1.95 33.12 9.93
C SER A 10 2.04 32.54 8.52
N ILE A 11 2.71 33.23 7.59
CA ILE A 11 2.93 32.76 6.22
C ILE A 11 3.84 31.53 6.21
N LEU A 12 4.89 31.51 7.05
CA LEU A 12 5.81 30.37 7.17
C LEU A 12 5.09 29.12 7.69
N LEU A 13 4.21 29.26 8.68
CA LEU A 13 3.38 28.17 9.20
C LEU A 13 2.43 27.61 8.14
N LEU A 14 1.83 28.47 7.32
CA LEU A 14 0.96 28.05 6.22
C LEU A 14 1.71 27.29 5.14
N LEU A 15 2.96 27.65 4.85
CA LEU A 15 3.80 26.94 3.89
C LEU A 15 4.22 25.56 4.39
N LEU A 16 4.44 25.39 5.69
CA LEU A 16 4.78 24.10 6.30
C LEU A 16 3.59 23.13 6.30
N SER A 17 2.35 23.64 6.38
CA SER A 17 1.15 22.80 6.40
C SER A 17 0.79 22.20 5.03
N LYS A 18 1.41 22.65 3.93
CA LYS A 18 1.12 22.14 2.57
C LYS A 18 1.88 20.87 2.22
N ASN A 19 2.78 20.39 3.07
CA ASN A 19 3.59 19.19 2.83
C ASN A 19 3.00 17.92 3.46
N ALA A 20 1.73 17.92 3.81
CA ALA A 20 1.05 16.71 4.25
C ALA A 20 0.80 15.82 3.03
N PHE A 21 1.58 14.75 2.88
CA PHE A 21 1.36 13.73 1.87
C PHE A 21 0.12 12.92 2.26
N ALA A 22 -0.97 13.09 1.50
CA ALA A 22 -2.12 12.20 1.62
C ALA A 22 -1.75 10.87 0.98
N ILE A 23 -1.69 9.79 1.78
CA ILE A 23 -1.52 8.43 1.28
C ILE A 23 -2.91 7.91 0.93
N ASP A 24 -3.08 7.44 -0.31
CA ASP A 24 -4.29 6.74 -0.73
C ASP A 24 -4.19 5.26 -0.38
N PHE A 25 -5.34 4.58 -0.37
CA PHE A 25 -5.44 3.16 -0.06
C PHE A 25 -6.25 2.46 -1.15
N LEU A 26 -6.03 1.15 -1.30
CA LEU A 26 -6.89 0.32 -2.13
C LEU A 26 -8.33 0.35 -1.58
N GLU A 27 -9.31 0.34 -2.46
CA GLU A 27 -10.71 0.23 -2.05
C GLU A 27 -11.08 -1.21 -1.68
N CYS A 28 -10.57 -2.17 -2.43
CA CYS A 28 -10.85 -3.59 -2.21
C CYS A 28 -10.23 -4.09 -0.89
N ILE A 29 -9.02 -3.64 -0.58
CA ILE A 29 -8.31 -3.95 0.67
C ILE A 29 -7.91 -2.61 1.29
N ASN A 30 -8.79 -2.08 2.12
CA ASN A 30 -8.80 -0.67 2.52
C ASN A 30 -7.67 -0.22 3.45
N ASP A 31 -6.83 -1.13 3.91
CA ASP A 31 -5.68 -0.79 4.75
C ASP A 31 -4.33 -0.95 4.02
N ILE A 32 -4.36 -1.21 2.72
CA ILE A 32 -3.15 -1.33 1.91
C ILE A 32 -2.90 -0.02 1.18
N PRO A 33 -1.78 0.68 1.47
CA PRO A 33 -1.49 1.96 0.85
C PRO A 33 -1.08 1.83 -0.62
N ILE A 34 -1.43 2.85 -1.40
CA ILE A 34 -1.00 2.99 -2.78
C ILE A 34 -0.46 4.41 -2.99
N ASN A 35 0.46 4.55 -3.94
CA ASN A 35 0.93 5.86 -4.37
C ASN A 35 0.21 6.29 -5.67
N LYS A 36 0.51 7.51 -6.15
CA LYS A 36 -0.16 8.09 -7.31
C LYS A 36 0.06 7.32 -8.61
N SER A 37 1.12 6.52 -8.70
CA SER A 37 1.42 5.74 -9.91
C SER A 37 0.62 4.45 -9.97
N ILE A 38 0.02 4.02 -8.88
CA ILE A 38 -0.70 2.76 -8.76
C ILE A 38 -2.19 3.01 -8.96
N ILE A 39 -2.75 2.36 -9.98
CA ILE A 39 -4.18 2.47 -10.32
C ILE A 39 -4.83 1.12 -10.08
N GLU A 40 -5.72 1.09 -9.11
CA GLU A 40 -6.47 -0.12 -8.76
C GLU A 40 -7.48 -0.47 -9.85
N ASN A 41 -7.54 -1.73 -10.25
CA ASN A 41 -8.62 -2.24 -11.08
C ASN A 41 -9.73 -2.75 -10.16
N LYS A 42 -10.70 -1.88 -9.89
CA LYS A 42 -11.79 -2.16 -8.94
C LYS A 42 -12.67 -3.34 -9.36
N ASP A 43 -12.78 -3.55 -10.67
CA ASP A 43 -13.56 -4.67 -11.22
C ASP A 43 -12.91 -6.02 -10.96
N SER A 44 -11.61 -6.05 -10.64
CA SER A 44 -10.89 -7.27 -10.28
C SER A 44 -11.01 -7.65 -8.80
N CYS A 45 -11.67 -6.84 -8.00
CA CYS A 45 -11.85 -7.10 -6.57
C CYS A 45 -12.66 -8.39 -6.37
N PHE A 46 -12.07 -9.35 -5.70
CA PHE A 46 -12.66 -10.66 -5.46
C PHE A 46 -12.53 -11.02 -3.98
N LEU A 47 -13.63 -11.45 -3.41
CA LEU A 47 -13.69 -11.86 -2.00
C LEU A 47 -14.20 -13.30 -1.92
N PHE A 48 -13.45 -14.12 -1.20
CA PHE A 48 -13.80 -15.52 -0.99
C PHE A 48 -13.74 -15.86 0.50
N ASP A 49 -14.85 -16.36 1.05
CA ASP A 49 -14.94 -16.83 2.42
C ASP A 49 -14.87 -18.35 2.47
N SER A 50 -14.08 -18.87 3.40
CA SER A 50 -13.99 -20.29 3.69
C SER A 50 -14.05 -20.52 5.20
N ASP A 51 -14.15 -21.79 5.61
CA ASP A 51 -14.19 -22.16 7.03
C ASP A 51 -12.89 -21.80 7.77
N ILE A 52 -11.79 -21.70 7.04
CA ILE A 52 -10.46 -21.43 7.64
C ILE A 52 -10.04 -19.95 7.54
N GLY A 53 -10.73 -19.15 6.74
CA GLY A 53 -10.40 -17.74 6.62
C GLY A 53 -11.01 -17.08 5.40
N GLN A 54 -10.67 -15.81 5.25
CA GLN A 54 -11.15 -14.95 4.17
C GLN A 54 -9.99 -14.58 3.26
N ILE A 55 -10.19 -14.68 1.95
CA ILE A 55 -9.23 -14.27 0.93
C ILE A 55 -9.84 -13.10 0.16
N VAL A 56 -9.07 -12.02 0.04
CA VAL A 56 -9.42 -10.87 -0.80
C VAL A 56 -8.31 -10.69 -1.82
N SER A 57 -8.68 -10.55 -3.09
CA SER A 57 -7.74 -10.38 -4.19
C SER A 57 -8.13 -9.19 -5.05
N VAL A 58 -7.14 -8.43 -5.49
CA VAL A 58 -7.34 -7.31 -6.40
C VAL A 58 -6.07 -7.05 -7.20
N ASP A 59 -6.25 -6.58 -8.43
CA ASP A 59 -5.15 -6.18 -9.31
C ASP A 59 -5.06 -4.67 -9.41
N ALA A 60 -3.85 -4.19 -9.65
CA ALA A 60 -3.56 -2.80 -9.96
C ALA A 60 -2.48 -2.73 -11.05
N ILE A 61 -2.39 -1.60 -11.72
CA ILE A 61 -1.34 -1.33 -12.69
C ILE A 61 -0.54 -0.11 -12.25
N SER A 62 0.75 -0.08 -12.63
CA SER A 62 1.61 1.05 -12.35
C SER A 62 2.53 1.34 -13.53
N SER A 63 2.83 2.63 -13.72
CA SER A 63 3.83 3.08 -14.68
C SER A 63 5.24 3.12 -14.09
N GLN A 64 5.39 2.91 -12.79
CA GLN A 64 6.68 2.82 -12.14
C GLN A 64 7.39 1.51 -12.49
N LYS A 65 8.71 1.49 -12.27
CA LYS A 65 9.50 0.28 -12.44
C LYS A 65 9.23 -0.71 -11.29
N ASP A 66 9.45 -1.98 -11.56
CA ASP A 66 9.21 -3.06 -10.59
C ASP A 66 9.95 -2.84 -9.27
N PHE A 67 11.23 -2.46 -9.32
CA PHE A 67 12.01 -2.23 -8.10
C PHE A 67 11.52 -1.01 -7.30
N GLU A 68 10.92 -0.01 -7.96
CA GLU A 68 10.34 1.15 -7.27
C GLU A 68 9.08 0.75 -6.50
N ILE A 69 8.25 -0.10 -7.08
CA ILE A 69 7.07 -0.67 -6.42
C ILE A 69 7.50 -1.52 -5.21
N GLU A 70 8.50 -2.38 -5.41
CA GLU A 70 9.06 -3.22 -4.36
C GLU A 70 9.58 -2.38 -3.19
N THR A 71 10.38 -1.36 -3.49
CA THR A 71 10.94 -0.46 -2.49
C THR A 71 9.85 0.30 -1.73
N PHE A 72 8.83 0.76 -2.46
CA PHE A 72 7.68 1.44 -1.86
C PHE A 72 6.99 0.56 -0.82
N TYR A 73 6.65 -0.69 -1.17
CA TYR A 73 5.95 -1.58 -0.25
C TYR A 73 6.81 -2.04 0.92
N LYS A 74 8.08 -2.31 0.70
CA LYS A 74 8.99 -2.65 1.79
C LYS A 74 9.14 -1.51 2.81
N SER A 75 9.07 -0.28 2.35
CA SER A 75 9.16 0.90 3.21
C SER A 75 7.83 1.22 3.89
N VAL A 76 6.75 1.31 3.12
CA VAL A 76 5.48 1.82 3.63
C VAL A 76 4.74 0.81 4.51
N LEU A 77 4.76 -0.48 4.16
CA LEU A 77 4.01 -1.49 4.90
C LEU A 77 4.57 -1.73 6.30
N THR A 78 5.88 -1.58 6.48
CA THR A 78 6.50 -1.68 7.81
C THR A 78 5.98 -0.61 8.77
N GLN A 79 5.60 0.56 8.24
CA GLN A 79 5.03 1.64 9.04
C GLN A 79 3.61 1.32 9.52
N PHE A 80 2.93 0.37 8.87
CA PHE A 80 1.59 -0.08 9.23
C PHE A 80 1.58 -1.43 9.99
N GLY A 81 2.74 -1.82 10.51
CA GLY A 81 2.86 -3.02 11.34
C GLY A 81 3.08 -4.33 10.59
N TRP A 82 3.24 -4.27 9.26
CA TRP A 82 3.54 -5.45 8.47
C TRP A 82 5.02 -5.81 8.58
N VAL A 83 5.31 -7.11 8.61
CA VAL A 83 6.68 -7.63 8.66
C VAL A 83 6.93 -8.44 7.38
N LEU A 84 8.03 -8.12 6.70
CA LEU A 84 8.43 -8.84 5.49
C LEU A 84 8.86 -10.26 5.87
N SER A 85 8.25 -11.25 5.22
CA SER A 85 8.54 -12.66 5.46
C SER A 85 9.81 -13.10 4.72
N SER A 86 10.54 -14.05 5.31
CA SER A 86 11.72 -14.68 4.67
C SER A 86 11.39 -15.45 3.40
N GLY A 87 10.10 -15.80 3.18
CA GLY A 87 9.65 -16.42 1.94
C GLY A 87 9.50 -15.47 0.77
N SER A 88 9.77 -14.17 0.97
CA SER A 88 9.69 -13.17 -0.07
C SER A 88 10.84 -13.27 -1.07
N ASN A 89 10.56 -12.89 -2.33
CA ASN A 89 11.58 -12.67 -3.35
C ASN A 89 11.26 -11.38 -4.11
N ASN A 90 12.03 -11.03 -5.14
CA ASN A 90 11.86 -9.75 -5.83
C ASN A 90 10.51 -9.59 -6.54
N LYS A 91 9.84 -10.69 -6.89
CA LYS A 91 8.57 -10.68 -7.59
C LYS A 91 7.38 -10.97 -6.68
N ASP A 92 7.60 -11.69 -5.59
CA ASP A 92 6.59 -12.07 -4.62
C ASP A 92 6.98 -11.56 -3.25
N LEU A 93 6.37 -10.48 -2.83
CA LEU A 93 6.55 -9.94 -1.49
C LEU A 93 5.48 -10.53 -0.58
N VAL A 94 5.91 -11.14 0.51
CA VAL A 94 5.02 -11.72 1.50
C VAL A 94 5.20 -10.97 2.81
N PHE A 95 4.12 -10.37 3.30
CA PHE A 95 4.09 -9.63 4.56
C PHE A 95 3.15 -10.33 5.53
N VAL A 96 3.50 -10.29 6.79
CA VAL A 96 2.70 -10.89 7.87
C VAL A 96 2.42 -9.83 8.92
N ARG A 97 1.18 -9.79 9.41
CA ARG A 97 0.76 -8.93 10.51
C ARG A 97 -0.30 -9.67 11.32
N GLU A 98 0.05 -10.06 12.54
CA GLU A 98 -0.83 -10.88 13.39
C GLU A 98 -1.30 -12.14 12.66
N GLU A 99 -2.59 -12.28 12.40
CA GLU A 99 -3.19 -13.43 11.71
C GLU A 99 -3.43 -13.16 10.22
N GLU A 100 -2.91 -12.04 9.71
CA GLU A 100 -3.05 -11.65 8.32
C GLU A 100 -1.79 -11.95 7.53
N ILE A 101 -1.97 -12.40 6.29
CA ILE A 101 -0.88 -12.57 5.32
C ILE A 101 -1.24 -11.78 4.08
N LEU A 102 -0.33 -10.89 3.67
CA LEU A 102 -0.48 -10.12 2.45
C LEU A 102 0.59 -10.55 1.46
N LYS A 103 0.17 -11.02 0.30
CA LYS A 103 1.08 -11.37 -0.79
C LYS A 103 0.91 -10.38 -1.93
N ILE A 104 2.01 -9.76 -2.34
CA ILE A 104 2.05 -8.80 -3.43
C ILE A 104 2.92 -9.39 -4.53
N ASN A 105 2.29 -9.72 -5.66
CA ASN A 105 2.99 -10.21 -6.85
C ASN A 105 3.21 -9.04 -7.81
N ILE A 106 4.44 -8.87 -8.27
CA ILE A 106 4.85 -7.79 -9.17
C ILE A 106 5.29 -8.41 -10.49
N LYS A 107 4.54 -8.14 -11.57
CA LYS A 107 4.79 -8.72 -12.88
C LYS A 107 4.86 -7.64 -13.95
N LYS A 108 5.91 -7.70 -14.77
CA LYS A 108 6.06 -6.78 -15.90
C LYS A 108 5.23 -7.28 -17.09
N ILE A 109 4.31 -6.45 -17.57
CA ILE A 109 3.49 -6.71 -18.75
C ILE A 109 3.65 -5.54 -19.71
N ASN A 110 4.27 -5.81 -20.87
CA ASN A 110 4.60 -4.76 -21.86
C ASN A 110 5.41 -3.64 -21.18
N ASN A 111 4.91 -2.40 -21.22
CA ASN A 111 5.59 -1.24 -20.62
C ASN A 111 5.02 -0.88 -19.24
N LYS A 112 4.19 -1.76 -18.64
CA LYS A 112 3.53 -1.51 -17.36
C LYS A 112 3.82 -2.64 -16.39
N ILE A 113 3.59 -2.35 -15.11
CA ILE A 113 3.68 -3.34 -14.05
C ILE A 113 2.28 -3.71 -13.60
N LEU A 114 1.98 -5.01 -13.61
CA LEU A 114 0.79 -5.56 -12.99
C LEU A 114 1.11 -5.94 -11.55
N ILE A 115 0.33 -5.44 -10.62
CA ILE A 115 0.47 -5.75 -9.20
C ILE A 115 -0.77 -6.54 -8.78
N THR A 116 -0.58 -7.74 -8.26
CA THR A 116 -1.67 -8.55 -7.73
C THR A 116 -1.53 -8.64 -6.22
N TYR A 117 -2.56 -8.20 -5.52
CA TYR A 117 -2.63 -8.22 -4.06
C TYR A 117 -3.53 -9.35 -3.62
N ASN A 118 -3.03 -10.20 -2.74
CA ASN A 118 -3.82 -11.25 -2.10
C ASN A 118 -3.69 -11.10 -0.59
N SER A 119 -4.79 -10.84 0.07
CA SER A 119 -4.86 -10.73 1.52
C SER A 119 -5.59 -11.95 2.08
N PHE A 120 -4.97 -12.61 3.04
CA PHE A 120 -5.56 -13.75 3.73
C PHE A 120 -5.68 -13.43 5.21
N LEU A 121 -6.90 -13.51 5.73
CA LEU A 121 -7.17 -13.38 7.15
C LEU A 121 -7.59 -14.74 7.69
N SER A 122 -6.75 -15.30 8.57
CA SER A 122 -7.06 -16.56 9.21
C SER A 122 -8.14 -16.36 10.28
N LEU A 123 -9.18 -17.19 10.23
CA LEU A 123 -10.15 -17.24 11.30
C LEU A 123 -9.60 -18.18 12.37
N SER A 124 -9.08 -17.61 13.47
CA SER A 124 -8.69 -18.43 14.60
C SER A 124 -9.94 -18.95 15.29
N ILE A 125 -10.19 -20.23 15.12
CA ILE A 125 -11.26 -20.92 15.85
C ILE A 125 -10.64 -21.41 17.16
N ASN A 126 -10.90 -20.67 18.22
CA ASN A 126 -10.61 -21.15 19.57
C ASN A 126 -11.89 -21.63 20.23
#